data_db3c9447112cd62c79489f6c91aa03d1
#
_entry.id   db3c9447112cd62c79489f6c91aa03d1
#
_cell.length_a   1.000
_cell.length_b   1.000
_cell.length_c   1.000
_cell.angle_alpha   90.00
_cell.angle_beta   90.00
_cell.angle_gamma   90.00
#
_symmetry.space_group_name_H-M   'P 1'
#
loop_
_entity.id
_entity.type
_entity.pdbx_description
1 polymer ?
#
loop_
_entity_poly.entity_id
_entity_poly.type
_entity_poly.pdbx_seq_one_letter_code
_entity_poly.pdbx_strand_id
1 'polypeptide(L)'
;MGIQDHLICLLKDLYAGQEATVRTGHGKTDWFQIGKEVHEGCILSPCLFNLYAEYIMRNAGLDEARSGIKIVRRNINNLKYADDTTLMAENEEKLKSLLMKVKEESENVSLKLNIQKTKIMASGPITSWEIDGETVETVSDFILGGSKMTTDIL
;
A
#
# COMPACT_ATOMS: atom_id res chain seq x y z
N MET A 1 17.76 -0.71 4.20
CA MET A 1 16.88 -0.87 5.37
C MET A 1 17.60 -1.45 6.61
N GLY A 2 18.90 -1.73 6.54
CA GLY A 2 19.72 -2.17 7.69
C GLY A 2 19.40 -3.58 8.20
N ILE A 3 18.76 -4.42 7.39
CA ILE A 3 18.52 -5.82 7.74
C ILE A 3 19.84 -6.58 7.56
N GLN A 4 20.22 -7.38 8.56
CA GLN A 4 21.47 -8.14 8.54
C GLN A 4 21.41 -9.24 7.46
N ASP A 5 22.53 -9.45 6.76
CA ASP A 5 22.62 -10.36 5.61
C ASP A 5 22.22 -11.80 5.94
N HIS A 6 22.53 -12.29 7.15
CA HIS A 6 22.16 -13.63 7.57
C HIS A 6 20.63 -13.80 7.69
N LEU A 7 19.89 -12.75 8.12
CA LEU A 7 18.42 -12.79 8.15
C LEU A 7 17.82 -12.78 6.76
N ILE A 8 18.45 -12.05 5.84
CA ILE A 8 18.03 -12.08 4.43
C ILE A 8 18.24 -13.47 3.83
N CYS A 9 19.35 -14.12 4.15
CA CYS A 9 19.64 -15.48 3.71
C CYS A 9 18.60 -16.47 4.26
N LEU A 10 18.34 -16.44 5.56
CA LEU A 10 17.32 -17.28 6.19
C LEU A 10 15.92 -17.09 5.61
N LEU A 11 15.53 -15.83 5.31
CA LEU A 11 14.26 -15.56 4.66
C LEU A 11 14.21 -16.10 3.23
N LYS A 12 15.30 -15.97 2.46
CA LYS A 12 15.38 -16.54 1.12
C LYS A 12 15.25 -18.06 1.15
N ASP A 13 15.93 -18.73 2.09
CA ASP A 13 15.87 -20.17 2.25
C ASP A 13 14.47 -20.63 2.69
N LEU A 14 13.81 -19.86 3.57
CA LEU A 14 12.44 -20.14 4.02
C LEU A 14 11.43 -20.10 2.87
N TYR A 15 11.60 -19.17 1.93
CA TYR A 15 10.70 -18.98 0.79
C TYR A 15 11.15 -19.69 -0.49
N ALA A 16 12.34 -20.29 -0.50
CA ALA A 16 12.85 -21.02 -1.67
C ALA A 16 12.15 -22.36 -1.84
N GLY A 17 11.69 -22.63 -3.06
CA GLY A 17 11.16 -23.95 -3.42
C GLY A 17 9.85 -24.33 -2.73
N GLN A 18 9.09 -23.36 -2.25
CA GLN A 18 7.80 -23.64 -1.63
C GLN A 18 6.78 -24.11 -2.65
N GLU A 19 6.02 -25.13 -2.27
CA GLU A 19 4.96 -25.72 -3.07
C GLU A 19 3.64 -25.70 -2.31
N ALA A 20 2.55 -25.58 -3.02
CA ALA A 20 1.20 -25.62 -2.46
C ALA A 20 0.30 -26.58 -3.23
N THR A 21 -0.75 -27.03 -2.55
CA THR A 21 -1.88 -27.76 -3.13
C THR A 21 -3.16 -27.17 -2.57
N VAL A 22 -4.20 -27.10 -3.37
CA VAL A 22 -5.51 -26.59 -2.96
C VAL A 22 -6.46 -27.76 -2.76
N ARG A 23 -7.14 -27.78 -1.62
CA ARG A 23 -8.18 -28.76 -1.34
C ARG A 23 -9.52 -28.20 -1.83
N THR A 24 -10.12 -28.87 -2.79
CA THR A 24 -11.45 -28.56 -3.33
C THR A 24 -12.47 -29.59 -2.86
N GLY A 25 -13.76 -29.31 -3.09
CA GLY A 25 -14.84 -30.30 -2.84
C GLY A 25 -14.70 -31.59 -3.66
N HIS A 26 -13.90 -31.58 -4.72
CA HIS A 26 -13.68 -32.73 -5.63
C HIS A 26 -12.33 -33.40 -5.43
N GLY A 27 -11.52 -32.98 -4.47
CA GLY A 27 -10.20 -33.55 -4.19
C GLY A 27 -9.12 -32.50 -3.96
N LYS A 28 -7.86 -32.91 -4.13
CA LYS A 28 -6.70 -32.00 -4.05
C LYS A 28 -6.19 -31.76 -5.47
N THR A 29 -5.71 -30.53 -5.72
CA THR A 29 -4.96 -30.23 -6.95
C THR A 29 -3.59 -30.90 -6.93
N ASP A 30 -2.93 -30.96 -8.08
CA ASP A 30 -1.50 -31.24 -8.12
C ASP A 30 -0.72 -30.15 -7.39
N TRP A 31 0.50 -30.51 -6.95
CA TRP A 31 1.40 -29.57 -6.32
C TRP A 31 1.89 -28.55 -7.34
N PHE A 32 1.87 -27.27 -6.97
CA PHE A 32 2.41 -26.20 -7.80
C PHE A 32 3.36 -25.32 -6.99
N GLN A 33 4.37 -24.78 -7.64
CA GLN A 33 5.33 -23.92 -6.98
C GLN A 33 4.76 -22.53 -6.70
N ILE A 34 5.01 -22.02 -5.49
CA ILE A 34 4.71 -20.65 -5.09
C ILE A 34 5.89 -19.79 -5.52
N GLY A 35 5.65 -18.82 -6.42
CA GLY A 35 6.71 -18.00 -6.99
C GLY A 35 7.15 -16.85 -6.08
N LYS A 36 6.37 -15.76 -6.03
CA LYS A 36 6.78 -14.49 -5.42
C LYS A 36 5.87 -14.02 -4.29
N GLU A 37 4.96 -14.85 -3.81
CA GLU A 37 3.94 -14.44 -2.86
C GLU A 37 4.33 -14.80 -1.43
N VAL A 38 3.86 -14.00 -0.45
CA VAL A 38 3.93 -14.33 0.96
C VAL A 38 2.73 -15.18 1.35
N HIS A 39 2.95 -16.20 2.17
CA HIS A 39 1.89 -17.08 2.64
C HIS A 39 0.87 -16.35 3.51
N GLU A 40 -0.41 -16.41 3.15
CA GLU A 40 -1.48 -16.05 4.07
C GLU A 40 -1.42 -16.93 5.32
N GLY A 41 -1.57 -16.30 6.49
CA GLY A 41 -1.52 -16.99 7.78
C GLY A 41 -0.11 -17.27 8.33
N CYS A 42 0.96 -16.95 7.60
CA CYS A 42 2.31 -16.97 8.15
C CYS A 42 2.54 -15.77 9.08
N ILE A 43 3.08 -16.02 10.27
CA ILE A 43 3.36 -14.98 11.27
C ILE A 43 4.33 -13.90 10.77
N LEU A 44 5.19 -14.22 9.79
CA LEU A 44 6.16 -13.29 9.20
C LEU A 44 5.56 -12.45 8.07
N SER A 45 4.47 -12.88 7.44
CA SER A 45 3.91 -12.20 6.27
C SER A 45 3.50 -10.76 6.53
N PRO A 46 2.82 -10.40 7.65
CA PRO A 46 2.53 -9.00 7.95
C PRO A 46 3.78 -8.14 8.13
N CYS A 47 4.82 -8.69 8.76
CA CYS A 47 6.08 -7.98 8.96
C CYS A 47 6.80 -7.73 7.63
N LEU A 48 6.85 -8.73 6.76
CA LEU A 48 7.46 -8.61 5.43
C LEU A 48 6.69 -7.63 4.56
N PHE A 49 5.36 -7.67 4.58
CA PHE A 49 4.52 -6.72 3.86
C PHE A 49 4.75 -5.29 4.35
N ASN A 50 4.82 -5.07 5.66
CA ASN A 50 5.12 -3.74 6.23
C ASN A 50 6.51 -3.22 5.81
N LEU A 51 7.53 -4.08 5.77
CA LEU A 51 8.85 -3.71 5.26
C LEU A 51 8.81 -3.33 3.78
N TYR A 52 8.02 -4.05 3.01
CA TYR A 52 7.83 -3.81 1.58
C TYR A 52 7.11 -2.48 1.33
N ALA A 53 6.02 -2.25 2.04
CA ALA A 53 5.29 -0.98 1.99
C ALA A 53 6.17 0.21 2.43
N GLU A 54 7.00 0.03 3.46
CA GLU A 54 7.95 1.05 3.90
C GLU A 54 9.01 1.35 2.84
N TYR A 55 9.52 0.34 2.16
CA TYR A 55 10.46 0.50 1.05
C TYR A 55 9.86 1.35 -0.08
N ILE A 56 8.62 1.05 -0.49
CA ILE A 56 7.90 1.82 -1.52
C ILE A 56 7.77 3.29 -1.09
N MET A 57 7.30 3.54 0.13
CA MET A 57 7.07 4.89 0.62
C MET A 57 8.35 5.73 0.71
N ARG A 58 9.46 5.13 1.12
CA ARG A 58 10.78 5.80 1.15
C ARG A 58 11.25 6.16 -0.25
N ASN A 59 11.16 5.24 -1.20
CA ASN A 59 11.56 5.49 -2.58
C ASN A 59 10.66 6.52 -3.27
N ALA A 60 9.37 6.56 -2.93
CA ALA A 60 8.45 7.61 -3.39
C ALA A 60 8.75 9.00 -2.78
N GLY A 61 9.73 9.11 -1.88
CA GLY A 61 10.13 10.36 -1.24
C GLY A 61 9.14 10.88 -0.21
N LEU A 62 8.33 9.98 0.36
CA LEU A 62 7.34 10.32 1.39
C LEU A 62 7.96 10.57 2.77
N ASP A 63 9.23 10.18 2.98
CA ASP A 63 9.99 10.52 4.20
C ASP A 63 10.42 11.99 4.26
N GLU A 64 10.41 12.71 3.13
CA GLU A 64 10.75 14.12 3.12
C GLU A 64 9.58 14.95 3.63
N ALA A 65 9.79 15.62 4.75
CA ALA A 65 8.81 16.40 5.54
C ALA A 65 8.16 17.61 4.82
N ARG A 66 8.20 17.67 3.49
CA ARG A 66 7.74 18.81 2.69
C ARG A 66 6.36 18.66 2.07
N SER A 67 5.81 17.46 2.04
CA SER A 67 4.50 17.19 1.44
C SER A 67 3.62 16.52 2.48
N GLY A 68 2.49 17.09 2.84
CA GLY A 68 1.60 16.52 3.84
C GLY A 68 0.76 17.59 4.52
N ILE A 69 -0.13 17.15 5.38
CA ILE A 69 -0.97 18.03 6.22
C ILE A 69 -0.28 18.24 7.56
N LYS A 70 -0.24 19.47 8.06
CA LYS A 70 0.30 19.76 9.38
C LYS A 70 -0.72 19.45 10.48
N ILE A 71 -0.43 18.43 11.26
CA ILE A 71 -1.20 18.08 12.45
C ILE A 71 -0.28 18.25 13.67
N VAL A 72 -0.65 19.18 14.57
CA VAL A 72 0.10 19.45 15.83
C VAL A 72 1.63 19.53 15.61
N ARG A 73 2.07 20.40 14.71
CA ARG A 73 3.49 20.65 14.36
C ARG A 73 4.22 19.49 13.65
N ARG A 74 3.53 18.42 13.25
CA ARG A 74 4.10 17.34 12.45
C ARG A 74 3.46 17.33 11.07
N ASN A 75 4.27 17.16 10.03
CA ASN A 75 3.76 16.87 8.70
C ASN A 75 3.41 15.39 8.61
N ILE A 76 2.16 15.09 8.28
CA ILE A 76 1.67 13.74 8.02
C ILE A 76 1.28 13.70 6.55
N ASN A 77 1.94 12.87 5.79
CA ASN A 77 1.68 12.70 4.35
C ASN A 77 1.09 11.32 4.01
N ASN A 78 1.18 10.37 4.93
CA ASN A 78 0.56 9.05 4.75
C ASN A 78 0.16 8.45 6.09
N LEU A 79 -0.87 7.60 6.04
CA LEU A 79 -1.26 6.67 7.10
C LEU A 79 -1.37 5.29 6.49
N LYS A 80 -0.89 4.27 7.19
CA LYS A 80 -0.92 2.87 6.73
C LYS A 80 -1.62 1.99 7.76
N TYR A 81 -2.46 1.11 7.27
CA TYR A 81 -3.06 0.06 8.06
C TYR A 81 -3.17 -1.20 7.20
N ALA A 82 -2.33 -2.20 7.48
CA ALA A 82 -2.17 -3.39 6.63
C ALA A 82 -1.88 -3.00 5.16
N ASP A 83 -2.74 -3.40 4.24
CA ASP A 83 -2.69 -3.07 2.80
C ASP A 83 -3.34 -1.72 2.46
N ASP A 84 -4.12 -1.15 3.37
CA ASP A 84 -4.73 0.16 3.17
C ASP A 84 -3.72 1.29 3.42
N THR A 85 -3.62 2.19 2.47
CA THR A 85 -2.76 3.37 2.57
C THR A 85 -3.54 4.63 2.24
N THR A 86 -3.48 5.61 3.12
CA THR A 86 -4.03 6.94 2.88
C THR A 86 -2.89 7.92 2.62
N LEU A 87 -2.93 8.62 1.49
CA LEU A 87 -2.01 9.71 1.17
C LEU A 87 -2.69 11.04 1.48
N MET A 88 -1.93 12.00 2.01
CA MET A 88 -2.44 13.31 2.39
C MET A 88 -1.56 14.40 1.81
N ALA A 89 -2.20 15.45 1.29
CA ALA A 89 -1.52 16.64 0.78
C ALA A 89 -2.40 17.89 0.96
N GLU A 90 -1.75 19.06 0.97
CA GLU A 90 -2.40 20.37 1.12
C GLU A 90 -3.22 20.78 -0.11
N ASN A 91 -2.94 20.20 -1.28
CA ASN A 91 -3.64 20.50 -2.52
C ASN A 91 -3.66 19.30 -3.48
N GLU A 92 -4.53 19.38 -4.48
CA GLU A 92 -4.78 18.35 -5.47
C GLU A 92 -3.52 17.97 -6.27
N GLU A 93 -2.73 18.96 -6.73
CA GLU A 93 -1.53 18.73 -7.52
C GLU A 93 -0.46 17.94 -6.77
N LYS A 94 -0.23 18.31 -5.50
CA LYS A 94 0.69 17.59 -4.62
C LYS A 94 0.21 16.16 -4.37
N LEU A 95 -1.10 15.97 -4.12
CA LEU A 95 -1.68 14.65 -3.90
C LEU A 95 -1.51 13.76 -5.14
N LYS A 96 -1.79 14.29 -6.32
CA LYS A 96 -1.60 13.60 -7.60
C LYS A 96 -0.14 13.21 -7.82
N SER A 97 0.79 14.12 -7.56
CA SER A 97 2.22 13.84 -7.67
C SER A 97 2.68 12.73 -6.71
N LEU A 98 2.20 12.74 -5.46
CA LEU A 98 2.49 11.70 -4.47
C LEU A 98 1.94 10.34 -4.91
N LEU A 99 0.68 10.31 -5.36
CA LEU A 99 0.02 9.09 -5.80
C LEU A 99 0.73 8.46 -7.00
N MET A 100 1.14 9.26 -7.98
CA MET A 100 1.87 8.78 -9.16
C MET A 100 3.24 8.21 -8.78
N LYS A 101 3.97 8.82 -7.85
CA LYS A 101 5.23 8.28 -7.34
C LYS A 101 5.05 6.94 -6.62
N VAL A 102 4.04 6.86 -5.73
CA VAL A 102 3.73 5.61 -5.02
C VAL A 102 3.33 4.52 -6.01
N LYS A 103 2.53 4.85 -7.03
CA LYS A 103 2.15 3.92 -8.09
C LYS A 103 3.37 3.39 -8.83
N GLU A 104 4.26 4.27 -9.30
CA GLU A 104 5.49 3.91 -10.00
C GLU A 104 6.38 2.99 -9.16
N GLU A 105 6.64 3.36 -7.89
CA GLU A 105 7.45 2.55 -6.99
C GLU A 105 6.80 1.20 -6.65
N SER A 106 5.47 1.16 -6.56
CA SER A 106 4.73 -0.08 -6.36
C SER A 106 4.83 -1.01 -7.57
N GLU A 107 4.71 -0.48 -8.78
CA GLU A 107 4.85 -1.24 -10.03
C GLU A 107 6.27 -1.79 -10.20
N ASN A 108 7.30 -1.03 -9.83
CA ASN A 108 8.70 -1.47 -9.84
C ASN A 108 8.94 -2.74 -9.01
N VAL A 109 8.11 -2.96 -8.00
CA VAL A 109 8.16 -4.13 -7.12
C VAL A 109 7.00 -5.11 -7.35
N SER A 110 6.35 -5.03 -8.50
CA SER A 110 5.26 -5.92 -8.93
C SER A 110 3.97 -5.84 -8.09
N LEU A 111 3.77 -4.75 -7.35
CA LEU A 111 2.49 -4.43 -6.71
C LEU A 111 1.71 -3.46 -7.59
N LYS A 112 0.43 -3.74 -7.80
CA LYS A 112 -0.45 -2.87 -8.56
C LYS A 112 -1.42 -2.14 -7.64
N LEU A 113 -1.59 -0.85 -7.89
CA LEU A 113 -2.63 -0.06 -7.24
C LEU A 113 -4.02 -0.57 -7.68
N ASN A 114 -4.90 -0.81 -6.72
CA ASN A 114 -6.28 -1.16 -7.02
C ASN A 114 -7.10 0.14 -7.19
N ILE A 115 -7.24 0.60 -8.43
CA ILE A 115 -7.90 1.86 -8.77
C ILE A 115 -9.37 1.84 -8.36
N GLN A 116 -10.06 0.72 -8.53
CA GLN A 116 -11.49 0.57 -8.18
C GLN A 116 -11.75 0.70 -6.66
N LYS A 117 -10.76 0.33 -5.83
CA LYS A 117 -10.83 0.51 -4.37
C LYS A 117 -10.25 1.85 -3.92
N THR A 118 -9.51 2.54 -4.78
CA THR A 118 -8.92 3.83 -4.45
C THR A 118 -10.00 4.91 -4.46
N LYS A 119 -10.00 5.75 -3.43
CA LYS A 119 -10.98 6.83 -3.25
C LYS A 119 -10.27 8.13 -2.92
N ILE A 120 -10.90 9.24 -3.28
CA ILE A 120 -10.39 10.58 -3.00
C ILE A 120 -11.39 11.30 -2.10
N MET A 121 -10.85 11.95 -1.08
CA MET A 121 -11.61 12.84 -0.19
C MET A 121 -10.95 14.21 -0.16
N ALA A 122 -11.73 15.28 -0.25
CA ALA A 122 -11.25 16.65 -0.15
C ALA A 122 -12.23 17.51 0.63
N SER A 123 -11.72 18.54 1.32
CA SER A 123 -12.52 19.55 2.04
C SER A 123 -13.14 20.61 1.13
N GLY A 124 -12.82 20.62 -0.16
CA GLY A 124 -13.33 21.54 -1.17
C GLY A 124 -13.70 20.85 -2.47
N PRO A 125 -14.17 21.61 -3.47
CA PRO A 125 -14.49 21.06 -4.77
C PRO A 125 -13.23 20.45 -5.38
N ILE A 126 -13.35 19.20 -5.86
CA ILE A 126 -12.27 18.45 -6.51
C ILE A 126 -12.69 18.15 -7.95
N THR A 127 -11.74 18.23 -8.86
CA THR A 127 -11.94 17.78 -10.23
C THR A 127 -12.00 16.26 -10.30
N SER A 128 -12.63 15.71 -11.34
CA SER A 128 -12.60 14.26 -11.55
C SER A 128 -11.16 13.80 -11.78
N TRP A 129 -10.77 12.74 -11.10
CA TRP A 129 -9.43 12.15 -11.26
C TRP A 129 -9.51 10.87 -12.08
N GLU A 130 -8.55 10.74 -12.98
CA GLU A 130 -8.35 9.52 -13.76
C GLU A 130 -6.94 8.99 -13.52
N ILE A 131 -6.86 7.67 -13.30
CA ILE A 131 -5.62 6.92 -13.20
C ILE A 131 -5.72 5.80 -14.22
N ASP A 132 -4.79 5.75 -15.18
CA ASP A 132 -4.75 4.75 -16.25
C ASP A 132 -6.07 4.67 -17.07
N GLY A 133 -6.79 5.80 -17.21
CA GLY A 133 -8.07 5.87 -17.90
C GLY A 133 -9.28 5.42 -17.07
N GLU A 134 -9.09 5.07 -15.81
CA GLU A 134 -10.19 4.77 -14.88
C GLU A 134 -10.44 5.97 -13.96
N THR A 135 -11.73 6.32 -13.78
CA THR A 135 -12.13 7.41 -12.89
C THR A 135 -12.08 6.96 -11.45
N VAL A 136 -11.43 7.77 -10.59
CA VAL A 136 -11.36 7.53 -9.14
C VAL A 136 -12.58 8.12 -8.45
N GLU A 137 -13.22 7.33 -7.60
CA GLU A 137 -14.42 7.76 -6.85
C GLU A 137 -14.07 8.84 -5.82
N THR A 138 -14.86 9.93 -5.83
CA THR A 138 -14.80 10.96 -4.78
C THR A 138 -15.81 10.65 -3.68
N VAL A 139 -15.35 10.66 -2.43
CA VAL A 139 -16.17 10.32 -1.26
C VAL A 139 -16.11 11.43 -0.21
N SER A 140 -17.15 11.53 0.63
CA SER A 140 -17.21 12.44 1.78
C SER A 140 -16.61 11.82 3.05
N ASP A 141 -16.53 10.51 3.10
CA ASP A 141 -15.96 9.76 4.22
C ASP A 141 -15.39 8.41 3.78
N PHE A 142 -14.49 7.84 4.57
CA PHE A 142 -13.98 6.49 4.40
C PHE A 142 -13.58 5.88 5.75
N ILE A 143 -13.36 4.56 5.77
CA ILE A 143 -12.92 3.83 6.96
C ILE A 143 -11.47 3.41 6.79
N LEU A 144 -10.61 3.77 7.76
CA LEU A 144 -9.23 3.32 7.85
C LEU A 144 -9.01 2.65 9.21
N GLY A 145 -8.56 1.41 9.22
CA GLY A 145 -8.29 0.68 10.46
C GLY A 145 -9.48 0.61 11.44
N GLY A 146 -10.72 0.58 10.93
CA GLY A 146 -11.94 0.59 11.73
C GLY A 146 -12.40 1.98 12.19
N SER A 147 -11.65 3.03 11.91
CA SER A 147 -12.02 4.42 12.25
C SER A 147 -12.58 5.16 11.04
N LYS A 148 -13.71 5.83 11.23
CA LYS A 148 -14.34 6.67 10.20
C LYS A 148 -13.62 8.02 10.10
N MET A 149 -13.17 8.34 8.90
CA MET A 149 -12.58 9.63 8.53
C MET A 149 -13.61 10.43 7.75
N THR A 150 -13.77 11.72 8.07
CA THR A 150 -14.73 12.61 7.41
C THR A 150 -14.09 13.95 7.07
N THR A 151 -14.64 14.66 6.10
CA THR A 151 -14.20 16.00 5.71
C THR A 151 -14.45 17.06 6.78
N ASP A 152 -15.35 16.82 7.74
CA ASP A 152 -15.75 17.79 8.76
C ASP A 152 -14.69 18.02 9.85
N ILE A 153 -13.57 17.29 9.81
CA ILE A 153 -12.48 17.36 10.81
C ILE A 153 -11.21 18.01 10.23
N LEU A 154 -11.24 18.41 8.97
CA LEU A 154 -10.09 19.05 8.28
C LEU A 154 -10.28 20.60 8.19
#